data_9d4942525a49332a097926113b5194e7
#
_entry.id   9d4942525a49332a097926113b5194e7
#
_cell.length_a   1.000
_cell.length_b   1.000
_cell.length_c   1.000
_cell.angle_alpha   90.00
_cell.angle_beta   90.00
_cell.angle_gamma   90.00
#
_symmetry.space_group_name_H-M   'P 1'
#
loop_
_entity.id
_entity.type
_entity.pdbx_description
1 polymer ?
#
loop_
_entity_poly.entity_id
_entity_poly.type
_entity_poly.pdbx_seq_one_letter_code
_entity_poly.pdbx_strand_id
1 'polypeptide(L)'
;MSGSTVSRLRSKGAKSLKALDRELWRRKIPHGMISWRYLSTNNPQTAAHRQMFWNAMSGVPKPLYMALETILWLKWVGLYGWLALFRTLRLYGDTLRDKRGISRSRQFYRLVRISIGTCMPPRDAYLFGLVEHPERIWSYVSDSHIAAFHKWRNSRQAISPEITSRLANKAATTDLLLSRGIPMAPIWATAATAGDFVFLDALRKHQHLFCKSRSGNRGLGAFECWQRGQSIEGRMFEGDALPDQDAVIGAWEALLQRDHALVQPALQNHPQLAPLVPDGRAITVRCITRRCEHGIAILCATLEIPAERKPSDKREAYIILSVDAESGTIQPISGSAFPLAETRRRQKEMFADLDDQLPLPDWQALIQHSLSAHEQFSDFWAIAWDWVLTPSGPILLEGNNGFGASLPQILTGGFLEEL
;
A
#
# COMPACT_ATOMS: atom_id res chain seq x y z
N MET A 1 -43.32 -1.65 -15.70
CA MET A 1 -41.87 -1.51 -15.34
C MET A 1 -41.80 -0.84 -14.00
N SER A 2 -41.33 -1.55 -12.98
CA SER A 2 -41.53 -1.20 -11.57
C SER A 2 -40.62 -0.05 -11.12
N GLY A 3 -41.15 0.82 -10.23
CA GLY A 3 -40.42 1.98 -9.68
C GLY A 3 -39.06 1.70 -9.04
N SER A 4 -38.76 0.43 -8.72
CA SER A 4 -37.50 -0.03 -8.17
C SER A 4 -36.31 0.05 -9.18
N THR A 5 -36.58 -0.16 -10.46
CA THR A 5 -35.56 -0.11 -11.52
C THR A 5 -35.13 1.32 -11.83
N VAL A 6 -36.09 2.26 -11.85
CA VAL A 6 -35.84 3.69 -12.09
C VAL A 6 -35.07 4.32 -10.92
N SER A 7 -35.39 3.94 -9.66
CA SER A 7 -34.68 4.43 -8.48
C SER A 7 -33.22 3.91 -8.44
N ARG A 8 -32.98 2.66 -8.79
CA ARG A 8 -31.63 2.07 -8.90
C ARG A 8 -30.78 2.72 -10.01
N LEU A 9 -31.39 3.05 -11.17
CA LEU A 9 -30.71 3.76 -12.25
C LEU A 9 -30.36 5.21 -11.86
N ARG A 10 -31.26 5.93 -11.19
CA ARG A 10 -30.98 7.27 -10.65
C ARG A 10 -29.89 7.25 -9.57
N SER A 11 -29.88 6.28 -8.66
CA SER A 11 -28.85 6.16 -7.62
C SER A 11 -27.47 5.81 -8.20
N LYS A 12 -27.40 4.97 -9.24
CA LYS A 12 -26.15 4.68 -9.97
C LYS A 12 -25.63 5.90 -10.72
N GLY A 13 -26.51 6.65 -11.39
CA GLY A 13 -26.15 7.89 -12.08
C GLY A 13 -25.61 8.96 -11.13
N ALA A 14 -26.24 9.18 -9.99
CA ALA A 14 -25.80 10.14 -8.98
C ALA A 14 -24.46 9.75 -8.35
N LYS A 15 -24.20 8.46 -8.11
CA LYS A 15 -22.89 7.97 -7.63
C LYS A 15 -21.78 8.18 -8.67
N SER A 16 -22.07 7.97 -9.94
CA SER A 16 -21.12 8.20 -11.05
C SER A 16 -20.77 9.68 -11.18
N LEU A 17 -21.73 10.58 -11.07
CA LEU A 17 -21.52 12.03 -11.14
C LEU A 17 -20.66 12.55 -9.98
N LYS A 18 -20.95 12.10 -8.76
CA LYS A 18 -20.11 12.45 -7.59
C LYS A 18 -18.68 11.92 -7.70
N ALA A 19 -18.51 10.73 -8.29
CA ALA A 19 -17.18 10.18 -8.54
C ALA A 19 -16.41 11.01 -9.57
N LEU A 20 -17.07 11.41 -10.67
CA LEU A 20 -16.47 12.28 -11.70
C LEU A 20 -16.10 13.65 -11.16
N ASP A 21 -16.96 14.29 -10.38
CA ASP A 21 -16.69 15.57 -9.73
C ASP A 21 -15.46 15.48 -8.83
N ARG A 22 -15.39 14.44 -8.00
CA ARG A 22 -14.23 14.20 -7.13
C ARG A 22 -12.94 14.02 -7.95
N GLU A 23 -12.94 13.22 -9.00
CA GLU A 23 -11.79 13.01 -9.85
C GLU A 23 -11.39 14.29 -10.60
N LEU A 24 -12.35 15.04 -11.11
CA LEU A 24 -12.11 16.31 -11.79
C LEU A 24 -11.37 17.32 -10.90
N TRP A 25 -11.74 17.46 -9.63
CA TRP A 25 -11.15 18.45 -8.74
C TRP A 25 -9.89 17.99 -8.03
N ARG A 26 -9.83 16.73 -7.60
CA ARG A 26 -8.72 16.19 -6.78
C ARG A 26 -7.59 15.62 -7.62
N ARG A 27 -7.89 15.02 -8.76
CA ARG A 27 -6.90 14.35 -9.58
C ARG A 27 -6.18 15.35 -10.49
N LYS A 28 -4.87 15.18 -10.60
CA LYS A 28 -3.98 16.06 -11.37
C LYS A 28 -3.37 15.39 -12.60
N ILE A 29 -3.51 14.07 -12.71
CA ILE A 29 -2.91 13.21 -13.73
C ILE A 29 -3.99 12.26 -14.27
N PRO A 30 -3.98 11.87 -15.55
CA PRO A 30 -4.85 10.85 -16.10
C PRO A 30 -4.82 9.52 -15.33
N HIS A 31 -5.85 8.69 -15.50
CA HIS A 31 -5.95 7.37 -14.82
C HIS A 31 -5.04 6.30 -15.43
N GLY A 32 -4.40 6.57 -16.53
CA GLY A 32 -3.45 5.68 -17.18
C GLY A 32 -2.44 6.46 -18.00
N MET A 33 -1.44 5.77 -18.51
CA MET A 33 -0.53 6.33 -19.49
C MET A 33 -1.32 6.69 -20.75
N ILE A 34 -0.91 7.75 -21.44
CA ILE A 34 -1.51 8.19 -22.70
C ILE A 34 -0.43 8.15 -23.77
N SER A 35 -0.69 7.46 -24.89
CA SER A 35 0.26 7.34 -25.98
C SER A 35 -0.43 7.07 -27.31
N TRP A 36 0.12 7.64 -28.40
CA TRP A 36 -0.26 7.29 -29.75
C TRP A 36 0.00 5.80 -30.10
N ARG A 37 0.92 5.14 -29.35
CA ARG A 37 1.18 3.70 -29.49
C ARG A 37 -0.02 2.81 -29.21
N TYR A 38 -1.07 3.35 -28.56
CA TYR A 38 -2.33 2.62 -28.37
C TYR A 38 -3.11 2.38 -29.68
N LEU A 39 -2.75 3.04 -30.74
CA LEU A 39 -3.28 2.77 -32.08
C LEU A 39 -2.67 1.50 -32.70
N SER A 40 -1.48 1.07 -32.25
CA SER A 40 -0.83 -0.17 -32.65
C SER A 40 -0.96 -1.22 -31.53
N THR A 41 -1.24 -2.48 -31.89
CA THR A 41 -1.52 -3.55 -30.93
C THR A 41 -0.40 -4.59 -30.80
N ASN A 42 0.71 -4.40 -31.51
CA ASN A 42 1.74 -5.42 -31.64
C ASN A 42 2.63 -5.63 -30.41
N ASN A 43 2.50 -4.77 -29.40
CA ASN A 43 3.27 -4.89 -28.18
C ASN A 43 2.32 -5.24 -27.01
N PRO A 44 2.50 -6.42 -26.34
CA PRO A 44 1.62 -6.89 -25.28
C PRO A 44 1.55 -5.92 -24.08
N GLN A 45 2.68 -5.29 -23.69
CA GLN A 45 2.74 -4.34 -22.61
C GLN A 45 1.93 -3.08 -22.89
N THR A 46 2.06 -2.53 -24.13
CA THR A 46 1.25 -1.38 -24.57
C THR A 46 -0.24 -1.73 -24.64
N ALA A 47 -0.58 -2.95 -25.09
CA ALA A 47 -1.97 -3.43 -25.09
C ALA A 47 -2.53 -3.55 -23.66
N ALA A 48 -1.73 -4.01 -22.71
CA ALA A 48 -2.11 -4.06 -21.29
C ALA A 48 -2.40 -2.65 -20.72
N HIS A 49 -1.51 -1.68 -20.96
CA HIS A 49 -1.72 -0.29 -20.55
C HIS A 49 -2.99 0.32 -21.17
N ARG A 50 -3.27 0.03 -22.42
CA ARG A 50 -4.51 0.47 -23.09
C ARG A 50 -5.76 -0.14 -22.44
N GLN A 51 -5.71 -1.42 -22.08
CA GLN A 51 -6.84 -2.08 -21.39
C GLN A 51 -7.02 -1.50 -19.97
N MET A 52 -5.94 -1.28 -19.23
CA MET A 52 -5.97 -0.61 -17.92
C MET A 52 -6.60 0.77 -18.01
N PHE A 53 -6.18 1.59 -18.99
CA PHE A 53 -6.75 2.91 -19.23
C PHE A 53 -8.27 2.85 -19.42
N TRP A 54 -8.77 1.98 -20.31
CA TRP A 54 -10.21 1.85 -20.55
C TRP A 54 -11.00 1.29 -19.39
N ASN A 55 -10.38 0.51 -18.50
CA ASN A 55 -11.01 -0.14 -17.36
C ASN A 55 -10.89 0.66 -16.06
N ALA A 56 -10.17 1.77 -16.05
CA ALA A 56 -9.89 2.52 -14.83
C ALA A 56 -11.17 2.99 -14.11
N MET A 57 -12.16 3.48 -14.86
CA MET A 57 -13.44 3.94 -14.32
C MET A 57 -14.61 3.12 -14.89
N SER A 58 -14.82 1.91 -14.36
CA SER A 58 -15.97 1.09 -14.76
C SER A 58 -17.29 1.72 -14.28
N GLY A 59 -18.30 1.64 -15.15
CA GLY A 59 -19.64 2.19 -14.88
C GLY A 59 -19.81 3.65 -15.29
N VAL A 60 -18.75 4.31 -15.76
CA VAL A 60 -18.84 5.64 -16.39
C VAL A 60 -18.98 5.45 -17.91
N PRO A 61 -19.93 6.13 -18.59
CA PRO A 61 -20.04 6.10 -20.05
C PRO A 61 -18.73 6.53 -20.73
N LYS A 62 -18.30 5.80 -21.76
CA LYS A 62 -17.01 6.04 -22.44
C LYS A 62 -16.80 7.50 -22.89
N PRO A 63 -17.79 8.20 -23.50
CA PRO A 63 -17.61 9.60 -23.90
C PRO A 63 -17.32 10.52 -22.70
N LEU A 64 -18.01 10.30 -21.57
CA LEU A 64 -17.84 11.08 -20.37
C LEU A 64 -16.48 10.79 -19.69
N TYR A 65 -16.04 9.53 -19.72
CA TYR A 65 -14.70 9.15 -19.29
C TYR A 65 -13.63 9.82 -20.16
N MET A 66 -13.78 9.82 -21.48
CA MET A 66 -12.84 10.48 -22.39
C MET A 66 -12.79 12.00 -22.18
N ALA A 67 -13.93 12.65 -21.93
CA ALA A 67 -13.96 14.08 -21.60
C ALA A 67 -13.18 14.37 -20.30
N LEU A 68 -13.37 13.56 -19.25
CA LEU A 68 -12.60 13.66 -18.00
C LEU A 68 -11.10 13.49 -18.26
N GLU A 69 -10.71 12.44 -18.97
CA GLU A 69 -9.31 12.14 -19.25
C GLU A 69 -8.64 13.24 -20.08
N THR A 70 -9.36 13.84 -21.03
CA THR A 70 -8.86 14.99 -21.79
C THR A 70 -8.60 16.18 -20.87
N ILE A 71 -9.50 16.49 -19.95
CA ILE A 71 -9.30 17.58 -18.98
C ILE A 71 -8.10 17.25 -18.05
N LEU A 72 -8.00 16.03 -17.56
CA LEU A 72 -6.87 15.62 -16.73
C LEU A 72 -5.55 15.67 -17.49
N TRP A 73 -5.54 15.26 -18.75
CA TRP A 73 -4.39 15.38 -19.63
C TRP A 73 -3.98 16.84 -19.86
N LEU A 74 -4.93 17.73 -20.15
CA LEU A 74 -4.67 19.16 -20.30
C LEU A 74 -4.11 19.77 -18.99
N LYS A 75 -4.67 19.41 -17.83
CA LYS A 75 -4.14 19.84 -16.53
C LYS A 75 -2.70 19.36 -16.32
N TRP A 76 -2.40 18.12 -16.71
CA TRP A 76 -1.07 17.54 -16.59
C TRP A 76 -0.04 18.20 -17.52
N VAL A 77 -0.32 18.21 -18.83
CA VAL A 77 0.61 18.79 -19.85
C VAL A 77 0.73 20.30 -19.72
N GLY A 78 -0.34 21.00 -19.30
CA GLY A 78 -0.34 22.44 -19.17
C GLY A 78 0.34 22.96 -17.91
N LEU A 79 0.26 22.24 -16.80
CA LEU A 79 0.77 22.76 -15.51
C LEU A 79 1.37 21.69 -14.59
N TYR A 80 0.58 20.73 -14.15
CA TYR A 80 0.98 19.86 -13.02
C TYR A 80 2.14 18.93 -13.35
N GLY A 81 2.24 18.48 -14.60
CA GLY A 81 3.36 17.66 -15.07
C GLY A 81 4.69 18.40 -15.00
N TRP A 82 4.70 19.68 -15.40
CA TRP A 82 5.88 20.53 -15.33
C TRP A 82 6.30 20.82 -13.88
N LEU A 83 5.35 21.19 -13.02
CA LEU A 83 5.62 21.40 -11.60
C LEU A 83 6.19 20.12 -10.94
N ALA A 84 5.59 18.97 -11.24
CA ALA A 84 6.09 17.68 -10.76
C ALA A 84 7.49 17.39 -11.29
N LEU A 85 7.76 17.64 -12.57
CA LEU A 85 9.05 17.41 -13.22
C LEU A 85 10.15 18.27 -12.58
N PHE A 86 9.95 19.57 -12.48
CA PHE A 86 10.96 20.47 -11.90
C PHE A 86 11.24 20.14 -10.43
N ARG A 87 10.18 19.87 -9.63
CA ARG A 87 10.32 19.44 -8.25
C ARG A 87 11.15 18.16 -8.14
N THR A 88 10.84 17.18 -8.98
CA THR A 88 11.50 15.88 -8.94
C THR A 88 12.94 15.96 -9.43
N LEU A 89 13.22 16.70 -10.50
CA LEU A 89 14.57 16.94 -10.99
C LEU A 89 15.44 17.66 -9.93
N ARG A 90 14.85 18.58 -9.16
CA ARG A 90 15.56 19.24 -8.04
C ARG A 90 15.89 18.26 -6.93
N LEU A 91 15.01 17.32 -6.62
CA LEU A 91 15.18 16.37 -5.50
C LEU A 91 16.14 15.21 -5.85
N TYR A 92 16.09 14.70 -7.07
CA TYR A 92 16.81 13.46 -7.45
C TYR A 92 17.94 13.71 -8.47
N GLY A 93 17.91 14.84 -9.18
CA GLY A 93 18.79 15.09 -10.32
C GLY A 93 20.28 15.07 -10.00
N ASP A 94 20.69 15.65 -8.88
CA ASP A 94 22.10 15.63 -8.46
C ASP A 94 22.53 14.22 -8.07
N THR A 95 21.70 13.51 -7.33
CA THR A 95 21.99 12.12 -6.96
C THR A 95 22.25 11.24 -8.18
N LEU A 96 21.44 11.37 -9.23
CA LEU A 96 21.63 10.58 -10.45
C LEU A 96 22.83 11.05 -11.26
N ARG A 97 23.09 12.38 -11.33
CA ARG A 97 24.30 12.91 -11.96
C ARG A 97 25.56 12.36 -11.30
N ASP A 98 25.62 12.43 -9.96
CA ASP A 98 26.84 12.07 -9.21
C ASP A 98 27.06 10.55 -9.22
N LYS A 99 26.02 9.75 -9.24
CA LYS A 99 26.14 8.28 -9.28
C LYS A 99 26.32 7.68 -10.67
N ARG A 100 25.73 8.28 -11.70
CA ARG A 100 25.64 7.72 -13.05
C ARG A 100 26.18 8.61 -14.16
N GLY A 101 26.67 9.82 -13.83
CA GLY A 101 27.21 10.76 -14.81
C GLY A 101 26.18 11.34 -15.78
N ILE A 102 24.86 11.18 -15.53
CA ILE A 102 23.80 11.68 -16.42
C ILE A 102 23.54 13.15 -16.11
N SER A 103 23.89 14.05 -17.05
CA SER A 103 23.70 15.49 -16.86
C SER A 103 22.25 15.88 -16.62
N ARG A 104 21.98 16.96 -15.87
CA ARG A 104 20.63 17.46 -15.58
C ARG A 104 19.83 17.79 -16.83
N SER A 105 20.46 18.32 -17.87
CA SER A 105 19.82 18.59 -19.16
C SER A 105 19.34 17.32 -19.84
N ARG A 106 20.16 16.25 -19.83
CA ARG A 106 19.77 14.95 -20.37
C ARG A 106 18.65 14.31 -19.56
N GLN A 107 18.70 14.42 -18.21
CA GLN A 107 17.61 13.98 -17.34
C GLN A 107 16.31 14.74 -17.64
N PHE A 108 16.36 16.08 -17.77
CA PHE A 108 15.23 16.92 -18.11
C PHE A 108 14.58 16.48 -19.42
N TYR A 109 15.35 16.33 -20.48
CA TYR A 109 14.85 15.89 -21.78
C TYR A 109 14.15 14.52 -21.71
N ARG A 110 14.77 13.56 -21.02
CA ARG A 110 14.19 12.23 -20.81
C ARG A 110 12.90 12.29 -20.00
N LEU A 111 12.85 13.09 -18.93
CA LEU A 111 11.66 13.29 -18.12
C LEU A 111 10.52 13.95 -18.90
N VAL A 112 10.82 14.91 -19.78
CA VAL A 112 9.78 15.48 -20.68
C VAL A 112 9.16 14.38 -21.54
N ARG A 113 9.98 13.55 -22.19
CA ARG A 113 9.47 12.43 -23.01
C ARG A 113 8.68 11.42 -22.21
N ILE A 114 9.13 11.08 -21.01
CA ILE A 114 8.47 10.11 -20.14
C ILE A 114 7.21 10.72 -19.51
N SER A 115 7.31 11.86 -18.85
CA SER A 115 6.22 12.35 -17.99
C SER A 115 5.21 13.22 -18.73
N ILE A 116 5.67 14.11 -19.61
CA ILE A 116 4.76 14.92 -20.41
C ILE A 116 4.23 14.10 -21.59
N GLY A 117 5.09 13.29 -22.21
CA GLY A 117 4.72 12.48 -23.37
C GLY A 117 3.84 11.27 -23.09
N THR A 118 3.86 10.70 -21.88
CA THR A 118 3.10 9.49 -21.56
C THR A 118 2.30 9.57 -20.25
N CYS A 119 2.35 10.67 -19.52
CA CYS A 119 1.72 10.82 -18.20
C CYS A 119 2.26 9.88 -17.11
N MET A 120 3.46 9.33 -17.25
CA MET A 120 4.17 8.66 -16.16
C MET A 120 4.67 9.71 -15.16
N PRO A 121 4.38 9.61 -13.85
CA PRO A 121 4.90 10.57 -12.86
C PRO A 121 6.43 10.65 -12.88
N PRO A 122 7.05 11.84 -12.84
CA PRO A 122 8.50 11.99 -12.86
C PRO A 122 9.21 11.29 -11.70
N ARG A 123 8.56 11.22 -10.52
CA ARG A 123 9.08 10.50 -9.35
C ARG A 123 9.23 9.01 -9.65
N ASP A 124 8.20 8.40 -10.23
CA ASP A 124 8.19 6.99 -10.56
C ASP A 124 9.22 6.68 -11.66
N ALA A 125 9.42 7.62 -12.60
CA ALA A 125 10.48 7.51 -13.59
C ALA A 125 11.89 7.41 -12.97
N TYR A 126 12.16 8.14 -11.88
CA TYR A 126 13.42 7.98 -11.13
C TYR A 126 13.45 6.67 -10.32
N LEU A 127 12.37 6.34 -9.63
CA LEU A 127 12.30 5.15 -8.78
C LEU A 127 12.50 3.86 -9.58
N PHE A 128 11.97 3.81 -10.79
CA PHE A 128 12.09 2.64 -11.68
C PHE A 128 13.32 2.67 -12.60
N GLY A 129 14.22 3.64 -12.44
CA GLY A 129 15.40 3.77 -13.30
C GLY A 129 15.08 4.14 -14.76
N LEU A 130 13.87 4.64 -15.06
CA LEU A 130 13.46 4.97 -16.42
C LEU A 130 14.17 6.20 -16.99
N VAL A 131 14.76 7.04 -16.14
CA VAL A 131 15.65 8.11 -16.57
C VAL A 131 16.96 7.56 -17.14
N GLU A 132 17.39 6.38 -16.70
CA GLU A 132 18.55 5.64 -17.22
C GLU A 132 18.15 4.81 -18.44
N HIS A 133 16.99 4.11 -18.34
CA HIS A 133 16.47 3.14 -19.29
C HIS A 133 15.04 3.49 -19.76
N PRO A 134 14.87 4.58 -20.54
CA PRO A 134 13.53 5.07 -20.96
C PRO A 134 12.77 4.08 -21.87
N GLU A 135 13.45 3.15 -22.50
CA GLU A 135 12.86 2.09 -23.33
C GLU A 135 11.99 1.13 -22.52
N ARG A 136 12.27 0.95 -21.23
CA ARG A 136 11.54 0.05 -20.31
C ARG A 136 10.23 0.62 -19.77
N ILE A 137 9.82 1.83 -20.19
CA ILE A 137 8.65 2.53 -19.62
C ILE A 137 7.37 1.68 -19.65
N TRP A 138 7.19 0.85 -20.67
CA TRP A 138 5.99 0.04 -20.83
C TRP A 138 5.94 -1.18 -19.92
N SER A 139 7.05 -1.55 -19.33
CA SER A 139 7.13 -2.65 -18.34
C SER A 139 6.59 -2.23 -16.97
N TYR A 140 6.52 -0.92 -16.69
CA TYR A 140 6.23 -0.42 -15.35
C TYR A 140 4.85 0.20 -15.20
N VAL A 141 4.26 0.01 -14.04
CA VAL A 141 2.98 0.60 -13.64
C VAL A 141 3.22 1.62 -12.53
N SER A 142 2.76 2.86 -12.71
CA SER A 142 2.87 3.91 -11.71
C SER A 142 1.88 3.70 -10.54
N ASP A 143 2.22 4.16 -9.33
CA ASP A 143 1.30 4.19 -8.19
C ASP A 143 0.02 4.99 -8.50
N SER A 144 0.08 5.98 -9.39
CA SER A 144 -1.09 6.72 -9.85
C SER A 144 -2.05 5.87 -10.69
N HIS A 145 -1.57 4.76 -11.26
CA HIS A 145 -2.31 3.86 -12.15
C HIS A 145 -2.56 2.46 -11.53
N ILE A 146 -2.04 2.21 -10.33
CA ILE A 146 -2.03 0.88 -9.72
C ILE A 146 -3.44 0.29 -9.52
N ALA A 147 -4.42 1.12 -9.17
CA ALA A 147 -5.80 0.65 -9.02
C ALA A 147 -6.37 0.08 -10.32
N ALA A 148 -6.05 0.71 -11.46
CA ALA A 148 -6.45 0.21 -12.78
C ALA A 148 -5.73 -1.10 -13.13
N PHE A 149 -4.47 -1.23 -12.73
CA PHE A 149 -3.68 -2.45 -12.91
C PHE A 149 -4.26 -3.63 -12.11
N HIS A 150 -4.48 -3.46 -10.79
CA HIS A 150 -5.08 -4.52 -9.98
C HIS A 150 -6.43 -4.96 -10.54
N LYS A 151 -7.26 -4.00 -10.93
CA LYS A 151 -8.54 -4.29 -11.53
C LYS A 151 -8.41 -5.05 -12.86
N TRP A 152 -7.47 -4.66 -13.72
CA TRP A 152 -7.19 -5.33 -14.98
C TRP A 152 -6.68 -6.76 -14.74
N ARG A 153 -5.72 -6.96 -13.83
CA ARG A 153 -5.20 -8.29 -13.48
C ARG A 153 -6.31 -9.19 -12.91
N ASN A 154 -7.08 -8.67 -11.97
CA ASN A 154 -8.17 -9.40 -11.34
C ASN A 154 -9.33 -9.69 -12.30
N SER A 155 -9.61 -8.83 -13.29
CA SER A 155 -10.65 -9.09 -14.28
C SER A 155 -10.34 -10.26 -15.22
N ARG A 156 -9.09 -10.66 -15.33
CA ARG A 156 -8.65 -11.85 -16.07
C ARG A 156 -8.85 -13.15 -15.29
N GLN A 157 -9.14 -13.03 -14.01
CA GLN A 157 -9.52 -14.10 -13.09
C GLN A 157 -11.02 -13.94 -12.79
N ALA A 158 -11.77 -14.99 -12.82
CA ALA A 158 -13.22 -14.94 -12.50
C ALA A 158 -13.44 -14.78 -10.98
N ILE A 159 -12.89 -13.74 -10.36
CA ILE A 159 -12.98 -13.53 -8.91
C ILE A 159 -14.40 -13.25 -8.50
N SER A 160 -14.94 -14.06 -7.57
CA SER A 160 -16.28 -13.84 -7.06
C SER A 160 -16.36 -12.59 -6.16
N PRO A 161 -17.50 -11.86 -6.18
CA PRO A 161 -17.73 -10.76 -5.26
C PRO A 161 -17.62 -11.17 -3.78
N GLU A 162 -18.00 -12.42 -3.46
CA GLU A 162 -17.93 -12.97 -2.10
C GLU A 162 -16.48 -13.07 -1.61
N ILE A 163 -15.57 -13.59 -2.43
CA ILE A 163 -14.14 -13.71 -2.09
C ILE A 163 -13.53 -12.32 -1.92
N THR A 164 -13.87 -11.38 -2.81
CA THR A 164 -13.42 -9.99 -2.69
C THR A 164 -13.91 -9.33 -1.40
N SER A 165 -15.19 -9.51 -1.09
CA SER A 165 -15.80 -8.99 0.14
C SER A 165 -15.21 -9.62 1.39
N ARG A 166 -14.90 -10.93 1.34
CA ARG A 166 -14.29 -11.67 2.46
C ARG A 166 -12.90 -11.14 2.77
N LEU A 167 -12.02 -10.98 1.79
CA LEU A 167 -10.67 -10.43 2.01
C LEU A 167 -10.71 -8.99 2.51
N ALA A 168 -11.67 -8.18 2.07
CA ALA A 168 -11.86 -6.80 2.54
C ALA A 168 -12.43 -6.72 3.96
N ASN A 169 -13.08 -7.76 4.46
CA ASN A 169 -13.64 -7.82 5.81
C ASN A 169 -12.66 -8.49 6.77
N LYS A 170 -11.96 -7.69 7.56
CA LYS A 170 -10.91 -8.16 8.49
C LYS A 170 -11.39 -9.26 9.43
N ALA A 171 -12.64 -9.19 9.94
CA ALA A 171 -13.18 -10.22 10.83
C ALA A 171 -13.37 -11.55 10.08
N ALA A 172 -14.02 -11.52 8.92
CA ALA A 172 -14.23 -12.74 8.12
C ALA A 172 -12.92 -13.36 7.61
N THR A 173 -11.91 -12.52 7.30
CA THR A 173 -10.56 -13.00 6.94
C THR A 173 -9.88 -13.65 8.14
N THR A 174 -9.97 -13.02 9.33
CA THR A 174 -9.38 -13.56 10.55
C THR A 174 -9.97 -14.92 10.89
N ASP A 175 -11.30 -15.06 10.89
CA ASP A 175 -11.99 -16.32 11.19
C ASP A 175 -11.61 -17.43 10.21
N LEU A 176 -11.57 -17.11 8.92
CA LEU A 176 -11.16 -18.07 7.88
C LEU A 176 -9.73 -18.55 8.09
N LEU A 177 -8.77 -17.62 8.22
CA LEU A 177 -7.36 -17.98 8.28
C LEU A 177 -6.99 -18.68 9.58
N LEU A 178 -7.57 -18.29 10.72
CA LEU A 178 -7.43 -19.03 11.99
C LEU A 178 -7.97 -20.47 11.87
N SER A 179 -9.11 -20.67 11.21
CA SER A 179 -9.67 -22.02 10.99
C SER A 179 -8.78 -22.90 10.10
N ARG A 180 -7.83 -22.30 9.37
CA ARG A 180 -6.85 -22.98 8.53
C ARG A 180 -5.46 -23.10 9.20
N GLY A 181 -5.37 -22.77 10.49
CA GLY A 181 -4.11 -22.84 11.25
C GLY A 181 -3.12 -21.74 10.92
N ILE A 182 -3.54 -20.65 10.27
CA ILE A 182 -2.70 -19.49 9.98
C ILE A 182 -2.81 -18.52 11.15
N PRO A 183 -1.70 -18.19 11.82
CA PRO A 183 -1.72 -17.35 13.02
C PRO A 183 -2.13 -15.92 12.67
N MET A 184 -3.24 -15.46 13.21
CA MET A 184 -3.72 -14.08 13.08
C MET A 184 -3.89 -13.42 14.44
N ALA A 185 -3.79 -12.09 14.46
CA ALA A 185 -4.16 -11.32 15.64
C ALA A 185 -5.66 -11.57 15.97
N PRO A 186 -6.00 -12.20 17.10
CA PRO A 186 -7.38 -12.52 17.41
C PRO A 186 -8.20 -11.26 17.63
N ILE A 187 -9.50 -11.33 17.33
CA ILE A 187 -10.45 -10.24 17.59
C ILE A 187 -11.11 -10.55 18.94
N TRP A 188 -10.82 -9.72 19.95
CA TRP A 188 -11.35 -9.90 21.30
C TRP A 188 -12.74 -9.28 21.48
N ALA A 189 -13.00 -8.18 20.76
CA ALA A 189 -14.32 -7.55 20.74
C ALA A 189 -14.55 -6.78 19.45
N THR A 190 -15.82 -6.52 19.16
CA THR A 190 -16.26 -5.67 18.04
C THR A 190 -17.34 -4.72 18.52
N ALA A 191 -17.34 -3.48 18.00
CA ALA A 191 -18.39 -2.51 18.26
C ALA A 191 -18.91 -1.93 16.95
N ALA A 192 -20.20 -1.60 16.92
CA ALA A 192 -20.88 -1.07 15.75
C ALA A 192 -21.47 0.33 15.96
N THR A 193 -21.74 0.72 17.21
CA THR A 193 -22.46 1.95 17.56
C THR A 193 -21.68 2.78 18.55
N ALA A 194 -21.81 4.11 18.47
CA ALA A 194 -21.32 5.03 19.49
C ALA A 194 -21.97 4.70 20.85
N GLY A 195 -21.17 4.76 21.90
CA GLY A 195 -21.60 4.37 23.26
C GLY A 195 -21.39 2.90 23.61
N ASP A 196 -20.95 2.06 22.67
CA ASP A 196 -20.54 0.69 22.93
C ASP A 196 -19.06 0.66 23.32
N PHE A 197 -18.79 0.62 24.61
CA PHE A 197 -17.43 0.71 25.18
C PHE A 197 -16.81 -0.66 25.49
N VAL A 198 -17.06 -1.67 24.66
CA VAL A 198 -16.52 -3.04 24.80
C VAL A 198 -14.99 -3.08 24.96
N PHE A 199 -14.28 -2.06 24.44
CA PHE A 199 -12.84 -1.97 24.60
C PHE A 199 -12.40 -1.77 26.07
N LEU A 200 -13.21 -1.10 26.90
CA LEU A 200 -12.89 -0.91 28.32
C LEU A 200 -12.92 -2.24 29.07
N ASP A 201 -13.88 -3.11 28.78
CA ASP A 201 -13.94 -4.46 29.39
C ASP A 201 -12.80 -5.33 28.90
N ALA A 202 -12.47 -5.25 27.61
CA ALA A 202 -11.30 -5.91 27.06
C ALA A 202 -10.00 -5.37 27.66
N LEU A 203 -9.89 -4.06 27.90
CA LEU A 203 -8.72 -3.43 28.49
C LEU A 203 -8.51 -3.85 29.96
N ARG A 204 -9.58 -3.93 30.76
CA ARG A 204 -9.52 -4.47 32.12
C ARG A 204 -9.01 -5.90 32.19
N LYS A 205 -9.34 -6.72 31.18
CA LYS A 205 -8.95 -8.12 31.09
C LYS A 205 -7.53 -8.32 30.56
N HIS A 206 -7.12 -7.55 29.56
CA HIS A 206 -5.90 -7.77 28.79
C HIS A 206 -4.82 -6.70 28.98
N GLN A 207 -5.16 -5.57 29.62
CA GLN A 207 -4.29 -4.45 29.98
C GLN A 207 -3.60 -3.71 28.81
N HIS A 208 -3.55 -4.28 27.60
CA HIS A 208 -2.92 -3.65 26.43
C HIS A 208 -3.64 -4.06 25.13
N LEU A 209 -4.20 -3.09 24.44
CA LEU A 209 -5.06 -3.29 23.27
C LEU A 209 -4.61 -2.47 22.07
N PHE A 210 -4.95 -2.97 20.90
CA PHE A 210 -4.94 -2.24 19.64
C PHE A 210 -6.35 -2.17 19.06
N CYS A 211 -6.83 -0.94 18.82
CA CYS A 211 -8.17 -0.66 18.30
C CYS A 211 -8.07 -0.13 16.87
N LYS A 212 -8.82 -0.73 15.94
CA LYS A 212 -8.81 -0.33 14.52
C LYS A 212 -10.18 -0.47 13.88
N SER A 213 -10.40 0.20 12.72
CA SER A 213 -11.64 0.01 11.96
C SER A 213 -11.65 -1.35 11.24
N ARG A 214 -12.86 -1.93 11.09
CA ARG A 214 -13.06 -3.22 10.41
C ARG A 214 -12.67 -3.18 8.93
N SER A 215 -12.98 -2.09 8.22
CA SER A 215 -12.73 -1.96 6.78
C SER A 215 -11.81 -0.79 6.41
N GLY A 216 -11.24 -0.09 7.39
CA GLY A 216 -10.31 1.03 7.18
C GLY A 216 -8.95 0.59 6.65
N ASN A 217 -8.30 1.48 5.91
CA ASN A 217 -6.97 1.30 5.36
C ASN A 217 -5.95 2.22 6.01
N ARG A 218 -4.67 1.83 6.01
CA ARG A 218 -3.51 2.63 6.43
C ARG A 218 -3.52 3.04 7.91
N GLY A 219 -4.18 2.27 8.78
CA GLY A 219 -4.24 2.59 10.21
C GLY A 219 -4.98 3.87 10.58
N LEU A 220 -5.75 4.48 9.65
CA LEU A 220 -6.44 5.74 9.88
C LEU A 220 -7.40 5.65 11.07
N GLY A 221 -7.11 6.43 12.13
CA GLY A 221 -7.87 6.45 13.37
C GLY A 221 -7.66 5.23 14.26
N ALA A 222 -6.74 4.33 13.92
CA ALA A 222 -6.33 3.25 14.83
C ALA A 222 -5.52 3.81 16.00
N PHE A 223 -5.62 3.17 17.13
CA PHE A 223 -4.88 3.54 18.32
C PHE A 223 -4.55 2.34 19.18
N GLU A 224 -3.55 2.50 19.99
CA GLU A 224 -3.10 1.58 21.01
C GLU A 224 -3.46 2.17 22.38
N CYS A 225 -3.95 1.37 23.31
CA CYS A 225 -4.20 1.82 24.67
C CYS A 225 -3.81 0.75 25.70
N TRP A 226 -3.40 1.21 26.85
CA TRP A 226 -2.96 0.36 27.96
C TRP A 226 -3.47 0.87 29.30
N GLN A 227 -3.62 -0.05 30.24
CA GLN A 227 -3.99 0.24 31.62
C GLN A 227 -2.78 0.06 32.53
N ARG A 228 -2.45 1.08 33.33
CA ARG A 228 -1.42 1.07 34.36
C ARG A 228 -2.04 1.42 35.71
N GLY A 229 -2.37 0.41 36.49
CA GLY A 229 -3.12 0.59 37.74
C GLY A 229 -4.53 1.12 37.44
N GLN A 230 -4.83 2.35 37.87
CA GLN A 230 -6.10 3.01 37.61
C GLN A 230 -6.03 3.98 36.41
N SER A 231 -4.87 4.25 35.87
CA SER A 231 -4.69 5.12 34.71
C SER A 231 -4.89 4.35 33.41
N ILE A 232 -5.64 4.97 32.48
CA ILE A 232 -5.77 4.51 31.10
C ILE A 232 -5.12 5.56 30.21
N GLU A 233 -4.18 5.13 29.42
CA GLU A 233 -3.41 5.95 28.50
C GLU A 233 -3.38 5.26 27.13
N GLY A 234 -2.95 5.98 26.10
CA GLY A 234 -2.81 5.40 24.79
C GLY A 234 -2.02 6.27 23.83
N ARG A 235 -2.00 5.82 22.58
CA ARG A 235 -1.33 6.50 21.48
C ARG A 235 -2.04 6.21 20.18
N MET A 236 -2.30 7.24 19.40
CA MET A 236 -2.76 7.07 18.01
C MET A 236 -1.69 6.36 17.20
N PHE A 237 -2.11 5.53 16.25
CA PHE A 237 -1.19 4.90 15.29
C PHE A 237 -0.32 5.94 14.56
N GLU A 238 -0.85 7.14 14.37
CA GLU A 238 -0.14 8.26 13.75
C GLU A 238 0.87 8.95 14.67
N GLY A 239 0.94 8.59 15.96
CA GLY A 239 1.95 9.04 16.93
C GLY A 239 1.46 10.03 17.98
N ASP A 240 0.24 10.56 17.89
CA ASP A 240 -0.31 11.49 18.87
C ASP A 240 -0.60 10.75 20.19
N ALA A 241 -0.18 11.33 21.33
CA ALA A 241 -0.43 10.76 22.63
C ALA A 241 -1.91 10.88 23.04
N LEU A 242 -2.42 9.90 23.75
CA LEU A 242 -3.70 9.88 24.43
C LEU A 242 -3.43 9.80 25.93
N PRO A 243 -3.30 10.94 26.61
CA PRO A 243 -2.69 11.03 27.93
C PRO A 243 -3.59 10.49 29.06
N ASP A 244 -4.88 10.34 28.82
CA ASP A 244 -5.86 9.94 29.82
C ASP A 244 -7.05 9.16 29.20
N GLN A 245 -7.92 8.67 30.07
CA GLN A 245 -9.09 7.89 29.67
C GLN A 245 -10.02 8.67 28.74
N ASP A 246 -10.22 9.97 28.95
CA ASP A 246 -11.14 10.76 28.12
C ASP A 246 -10.62 10.93 26.69
N ALA A 247 -9.30 11.11 26.53
CA ALA A 247 -8.65 11.12 25.22
C ALA A 247 -8.78 9.76 24.52
N VAL A 248 -8.63 8.63 25.25
CA VAL A 248 -8.82 7.28 24.69
C VAL A 248 -10.28 7.03 24.29
N ILE A 249 -11.24 7.45 25.10
CA ILE A 249 -12.67 7.37 24.77
C ILE A 249 -12.97 8.22 23.52
N GLY A 250 -12.46 9.44 23.45
CA GLY A 250 -12.63 10.29 22.27
C GLY A 250 -12.07 9.67 20.99
N ALA A 251 -10.93 9.00 21.07
CA ALA A 251 -10.35 8.26 19.94
C ALA A 251 -11.23 7.07 19.52
N TRP A 252 -11.79 6.33 20.49
CA TRP A 252 -12.71 5.23 20.25
C TRP A 252 -14.00 5.69 19.55
N GLU A 253 -14.62 6.76 20.05
CA GLU A 253 -15.82 7.34 19.43
C GLU A 253 -15.56 7.85 18.02
N ALA A 254 -14.41 8.51 17.79
CA ALA A 254 -14.01 8.94 16.45
C ALA A 254 -13.79 7.77 15.49
N LEU A 255 -13.32 6.63 16.00
CA LEU A 255 -13.19 5.40 15.21
C LEU A 255 -14.57 4.85 14.80
N LEU A 256 -15.52 4.77 15.76
CA LEU A 256 -16.87 4.28 15.53
C LEU A 256 -17.70 5.19 14.60
N GLN A 257 -17.46 6.50 14.60
CA GLN A 257 -18.10 7.41 13.63
C GLN A 257 -17.71 7.11 12.17
N ARG A 258 -16.58 6.43 11.95
CA ARG A 258 -16.10 6.10 10.60
C ARG A 258 -16.54 4.73 10.13
N ASP A 259 -16.51 3.74 11.02
CA ASP A 259 -16.80 2.34 10.71
C ASP A 259 -16.98 1.54 12.02
N HIS A 260 -17.32 0.27 11.90
CA HIS A 260 -17.25 -0.67 13.02
C HIS A 260 -15.81 -0.77 13.54
N ALA A 261 -15.64 -0.87 14.84
CA ALA A 261 -14.34 -1.02 15.48
C ALA A 261 -14.04 -2.48 15.83
N LEU A 262 -12.77 -2.85 15.76
CA LEU A 262 -12.21 -4.12 16.20
C LEU A 262 -11.23 -3.86 17.33
N VAL A 263 -11.28 -4.70 18.36
CA VAL A 263 -10.34 -4.73 19.49
C VAL A 263 -9.47 -5.98 19.36
N GLN A 264 -8.17 -5.79 19.34
CA GLN A 264 -7.17 -6.85 19.17
C GLN A 264 -6.05 -6.70 20.22
N PRO A 265 -5.19 -7.74 20.44
CA PRO A 265 -3.98 -7.56 21.22
C PRO A 265 -3.08 -6.49 20.59
N ALA A 266 -2.43 -5.67 21.39
CA ALA A 266 -1.26 -4.93 20.98
C ALA A 266 -0.08 -5.92 20.90
N LEU A 267 0.44 -6.11 19.68
CA LEU A 267 1.49 -7.10 19.43
C LEU A 267 2.85 -6.53 19.83
N GLN A 268 3.68 -7.37 20.44
CA GLN A 268 5.06 -7.05 20.77
C GLN A 268 6.00 -7.58 19.70
N ASN A 269 7.00 -6.79 19.35
CA ASN A 269 8.04 -7.23 18.42
C ASN A 269 8.89 -8.36 19.04
N HIS A 270 9.37 -9.26 18.21
CA HIS A 270 10.36 -10.25 18.59
C HIS A 270 11.58 -9.56 19.26
N PRO A 271 12.19 -10.15 20.31
CA PRO A 271 13.32 -9.53 21.02
C PRO A 271 14.48 -9.06 20.15
N GLN A 272 14.74 -9.75 19.03
CA GLN A 272 15.75 -9.36 18.04
C GLN A 272 15.40 -8.07 17.31
N LEU A 273 14.12 -7.74 17.12
CA LEU A 273 13.66 -6.56 16.40
C LEU A 273 13.25 -5.40 17.33
N ALA A 274 12.89 -5.70 18.56
CA ALA A 274 12.40 -4.72 19.53
C ALA A 274 13.36 -3.52 19.73
N PRO A 275 14.70 -3.68 19.74
CA PRO A 275 15.61 -2.54 19.87
C PRO A 275 15.54 -1.51 18.76
N LEU A 276 15.04 -1.88 17.56
CA LEU A 276 14.90 -0.97 16.40
C LEU A 276 13.80 0.07 16.60
N VAL A 277 12.86 -0.18 17.53
CA VAL A 277 11.71 0.70 17.84
C VAL A 277 11.53 0.80 19.35
N PRO A 278 12.32 1.65 20.02
CA PRO A 278 12.31 1.78 21.49
C PRO A 278 10.94 2.16 22.07
N ASP A 279 10.09 2.82 21.28
CA ASP A 279 8.74 3.19 21.69
C ASP A 279 7.72 2.02 21.58
N GLY A 280 8.17 0.83 21.19
CA GLY A 280 7.38 -0.40 21.16
C GLY A 280 6.37 -0.51 20.01
N ARG A 281 6.34 0.42 19.04
CA ARG A 281 5.47 0.28 17.86
C ARG A 281 5.79 -1.00 17.09
N ALA A 282 4.77 -1.64 16.54
CA ALA A 282 4.95 -2.86 15.77
C ALA A 282 5.76 -2.64 14.50
N ILE A 283 6.79 -3.46 14.30
CA ILE A 283 7.53 -3.59 13.05
C ILE A 283 6.76 -4.56 12.16
N THR A 284 6.53 -4.18 10.91
CA THR A 284 5.76 -5.00 9.98
C THR A 284 6.67 -5.63 8.94
N VAL A 285 6.53 -6.92 8.73
CA VAL A 285 7.06 -7.61 7.54
C VAL A 285 5.93 -7.67 6.52
N ARG A 286 6.12 -7.00 5.39
CA ARG A 286 5.20 -7.13 4.26
C ARG A 286 5.71 -8.19 3.30
N CYS A 287 5.02 -9.31 3.22
CA CYS A 287 5.29 -10.39 2.28
C CYS A 287 4.24 -10.34 1.15
N ILE A 288 4.68 -10.15 -0.10
CA ILE A 288 3.78 -10.14 -1.26
C ILE A 288 3.90 -11.49 -1.96
N THR A 289 2.77 -12.16 -2.07
CA THR A 289 2.64 -13.42 -2.80
C THR A 289 1.96 -13.19 -4.13
N ARG A 290 2.35 -13.93 -5.16
CA ARG A 290 1.72 -13.90 -6.50
C ARG A 290 1.36 -15.29 -7.01
N ARG A 291 0.33 -15.33 -7.84
CA ARG A 291 -0.02 -16.53 -8.61
C ARG A 291 0.88 -16.66 -9.82
N CYS A 292 1.47 -17.84 -9.99
CA CYS A 292 2.31 -18.25 -11.11
C CYS A 292 1.69 -19.45 -11.83
N GLU A 293 2.30 -19.90 -12.90
CA GLU A 293 1.86 -21.11 -13.65
C GLU A 293 1.89 -22.36 -12.77
N HIS A 294 2.85 -22.47 -11.86
CA HIS A 294 3.05 -23.65 -10.99
C HIS A 294 2.48 -23.48 -9.57
N GLY A 295 1.59 -22.52 -9.35
CA GLY A 295 0.98 -22.28 -8.05
C GLY A 295 1.20 -20.86 -7.52
N ILE A 296 1.41 -20.74 -6.21
CA ILE A 296 1.61 -19.45 -5.53
C ILE A 296 3.08 -19.35 -5.12
N ALA A 297 3.70 -18.21 -5.40
CA ALA A 297 5.09 -17.93 -5.06
C ALA A 297 5.22 -16.57 -4.36
N ILE A 298 6.33 -16.36 -3.66
CA ILE A 298 6.69 -15.06 -3.13
C ILE A 298 7.12 -14.14 -4.28
N LEU A 299 6.54 -12.96 -4.33
CA LEU A 299 6.97 -11.90 -5.26
C LEU A 299 8.12 -11.10 -4.66
N CYS A 300 7.96 -10.59 -3.45
CA CYS A 300 9.00 -9.89 -2.68
C CYS A 300 8.59 -9.79 -1.22
N ALA A 301 9.56 -9.45 -0.36
CA ALA A 301 9.30 -9.13 1.04
C ALA A 301 10.06 -7.88 1.50
N THR A 302 9.49 -7.16 2.45
CA THR A 302 10.09 -5.96 3.03
C THR A 302 9.87 -5.90 4.53
N LEU A 303 10.84 -5.35 5.24
CA LEU A 303 10.72 -4.97 6.66
C LEU A 303 10.39 -3.49 6.73
N GLU A 304 9.25 -3.14 7.32
CA GLU A 304 8.76 -1.78 7.47
C GLU A 304 8.86 -1.36 8.94
N ILE A 305 9.86 -0.53 9.25
CA ILE A 305 10.18 -0.10 10.62
C ILE A 305 9.59 1.29 10.82
N PRO A 306 8.71 1.51 11.83
CA PRO A 306 8.17 2.83 12.13
C PRO A 306 9.27 3.82 12.48
N ALA A 307 9.36 4.92 11.74
CA ALA A 307 10.30 6.00 12.01
C ALA A 307 9.63 7.09 12.86
N GLU A 308 10.45 7.89 13.57
CA GLU A 308 9.97 9.11 14.19
C GLU A 308 9.39 10.06 13.12
N ARG A 309 8.18 10.50 13.35
CA ARG A 309 7.46 11.39 12.44
C ARG A 309 7.73 12.84 12.82
N LYS A 310 8.39 13.59 11.94
CA LYS A 310 8.32 15.05 12.02
C LYS A 310 6.93 15.49 11.57
N PRO A 311 6.25 16.43 12.27
CA PRO A 311 4.89 16.89 11.91
C PRO A 311 4.75 17.38 10.46
N SER A 312 5.85 17.79 9.82
CA SER A 312 5.90 18.25 8.43
C SER A 312 5.97 17.14 7.38
N ASP A 313 6.31 15.89 7.75
CA ASP A 313 6.58 14.80 6.80
C ASP A 313 5.50 13.72 6.83
N LYS A 314 4.49 13.90 5.98
CA LYS A 314 3.39 12.92 5.81
C LYS A 314 3.80 11.64 5.07
N ARG A 315 5.03 11.50 4.58
CA ARG A 315 5.43 10.43 3.64
C ARG A 315 6.53 9.50 4.12
N GLU A 316 7.26 9.84 5.16
CA GLU A 316 8.38 9.02 5.68
C GLU A 316 8.08 8.44 7.06
N ALA A 317 6.88 7.84 7.22
CA ALA A 317 6.48 7.19 8.46
C ALA A 317 7.21 5.86 8.70
N TYR A 318 7.98 5.35 7.71
CA TYR A 318 8.64 4.06 7.79
C TYR A 318 10.02 4.08 7.15
N ILE A 319 10.96 3.37 7.77
CA ILE A 319 12.19 2.92 7.13
C ILE A 319 11.89 1.56 6.53
N ILE A 320 12.10 1.41 5.23
CA ILE A 320 11.78 0.17 4.51
C ILE A 320 13.08 -0.46 4.06
N LEU A 321 13.26 -1.74 4.43
CA LEU A 321 14.38 -2.58 4.04
C LEU A 321 13.84 -3.74 3.19
N SER A 322 14.62 -4.21 2.24
CA SER A 322 14.33 -5.43 1.50
C SER A 322 14.64 -6.64 2.37
N VAL A 323 13.87 -7.70 2.19
CA VAL A 323 14.17 -9.00 2.79
C VAL A 323 14.33 -10.00 1.65
N ASP A 324 15.42 -10.71 1.66
CA ASP A 324 15.66 -11.80 0.73
C ASP A 324 14.63 -12.92 0.96
N ALA A 325 13.89 -13.28 -0.06
CA ALA A 325 12.75 -14.18 0.09
C ALA A 325 13.15 -15.62 0.45
N GLU A 326 14.36 -16.05 0.08
CA GLU A 326 14.86 -17.40 0.35
C GLU A 326 15.48 -17.49 1.73
N SER A 327 16.43 -16.60 2.02
CA SER A 327 17.21 -16.63 3.26
C SER A 327 16.56 -15.89 4.44
N GLY A 328 15.69 -14.94 4.18
CA GLY A 328 15.14 -14.03 5.21
C GLY A 328 16.11 -12.95 5.68
N THR A 329 17.26 -12.81 5.03
CA THR A 329 18.25 -11.80 5.40
C THR A 329 17.80 -10.40 4.97
N ILE A 330 18.13 -9.40 5.80
CA ILE A 330 17.76 -8.01 5.55
C ILE A 330 18.80 -7.37 4.62
N GLN A 331 18.32 -6.63 3.63
CA GLN A 331 19.17 -5.93 2.68
C GLN A 331 18.73 -4.47 2.50
N PRO A 332 19.68 -3.53 2.32
CA PRO A 332 19.33 -2.18 1.94
C PRO A 332 18.70 -2.18 0.55
N ILE A 333 17.62 -1.42 0.36
CA ILE A 333 17.07 -1.24 -0.96
C ILE A 333 18.06 -0.48 -1.82
N SER A 334 18.66 -1.18 -2.78
CA SER A 334 19.60 -0.61 -3.73
C SER A 334 18.86 -0.09 -4.96
N GLY A 335 19.02 1.16 -5.29
CA GLY A 335 18.46 1.76 -6.51
C GLY A 335 19.09 3.11 -6.78
N SER A 336 19.14 3.54 -8.04
CA SER A 336 19.81 4.77 -8.45
C SER A 336 19.22 6.03 -7.82
N ALA A 337 17.93 6.02 -7.51
CA ALA A 337 17.19 7.17 -7.02
C ALA A 337 16.43 6.94 -5.72
N PHE A 338 16.53 5.75 -5.14
CA PHE A 338 15.90 5.44 -3.86
C PHE A 338 16.96 5.47 -2.76
N PRO A 339 16.62 5.95 -1.61
CA PRO A 339 15.74 7.03 -1.17
C PRO A 339 16.50 8.37 -1.10
N LEU A 340 15.79 9.46 -0.70
CA LEU A 340 16.42 10.73 -0.36
C LEU A 340 17.63 10.52 0.57
N ALA A 341 18.65 11.37 0.50
CA ALA A 341 19.91 11.21 1.22
C ALA A 341 19.71 10.96 2.74
N GLU A 342 18.71 11.56 3.35
CA GLU A 342 18.38 11.41 4.76
C GLU A 342 17.89 9.97 5.07
N THR A 343 16.98 9.42 4.27
CA THR A 343 16.48 8.05 4.46
C THR A 343 17.59 7.02 4.25
N ARG A 344 18.52 7.28 3.31
CA ARG A 344 19.73 6.45 3.14
C ARG A 344 20.66 6.51 4.34
N ARG A 345 20.82 7.71 4.94
CA ARG A 345 21.61 7.86 6.15
C ARG A 345 21.01 7.06 7.29
N ARG A 346 19.70 7.19 7.54
CA ARG A 346 19.00 6.44 8.58
C ARG A 346 19.02 4.92 8.32
N GLN A 347 18.87 4.49 7.08
CA GLN A 347 19.02 3.07 6.73
C GLN A 347 20.42 2.58 7.05
N LYS A 348 21.48 3.34 6.71
CA LYS A 348 22.86 2.98 7.02
C LYS A 348 23.16 2.93 8.51
N GLU A 349 22.64 3.91 9.27
CA GLU A 349 22.79 3.94 10.72
C GLU A 349 22.10 2.72 11.36
N MET A 350 20.87 2.43 10.97
CA MET A 350 20.12 1.28 11.45
C MET A 350 20.75 -0.05 11.00
N PHE A 351 21.35 -0.10 9.80
CA PHE A 351 22.05 -1.28 9.29
C PHE A 351 23.35 -1.56 10.05
N ALA A 352 24.00 -0.52 10.62
CA ALA A 352 25.20 -0.70 11.44
C ALA A 352 24.88 -1.39 12.76
N ASP A 353 23.64 -1.25 13.25
CA ASP A 353 23.16 -1.84 14.50
C ASP A 353 22.46 -3.20 14.29
N LEU A 354 22.19 -3.58 13.03
CA LEU A 354 21.60 -4.87 12.68
C LEU A 354 22.71 -5.83 12.23
N ASP A 355 22.67 -7.04 12.75
CA ASP A 355 23.41 -8.16 12.17
C ASP A 355 22.70 -8.54 10.85
N ASP A 356 23.15 -7.93 9.75
CA ASP A 356 22.58 -8.06 8.41
C ASP A 356 22.73 -9.48 7.82
N GLN A 357 23.52 -10.33 8.47
CA GLN A 357 23.73 -11.71 8.06
C GLN A 357 22.76 -12.70 8.72
N LEU A 358 22.08 -12.28 9.80
CA LEU A 358 21.09 -13.13 10.44
C LEU A 358 19.73 -13.01 9.74
N PRO A 359 19.08 -14.15 9.46
CA PRO A 359 17.72 -14.12 8.94
C PRO A 359 16.75 -13.56 9.98
N LEU A 360 15.65 -12.99 9.52
CA LEU A 360 14.53 -12.64 10.40
C LEU A 360 14.04 -13.87 11.16
N PRO A 361 13.67 -13.72 12.44
CA PRO A 361 13.17 -14.83 13.24
C PRO A 361 11.94 -15.47 12.57
N ASP A 362 11.83 -16.78 12.70
CA ASP A 362 10.71 -17.58 12.17
C ASP A 362 10.38 -17.34 10.67
N TRP A 363 11.39 -16.96 9.87
CA TRP A 363 11.22 -16.58 8.48
C TRP A 363 10.51 -17.66 7.65
N GLN A 364 10.95 -18.90 7.76
CA GLN A 364 10.37 -20.01 7.00
C GLN A 364 8.89 -20.24 7.36
N ALA A 365 8.53 -20.09 8.63
CA ALA A 365 7.13 -20.18 9.05
C ALA A 365 6.29 -19.05 8.45
N LEU A 366 6.79 -17.80 8.45
CA LEU A 366 6.13 -16.66 7.81
C LEU A 366 5.88 -16.92 6.33
N ILE A 367 6.88 -17.41 5.60
CA ILE A 367 6.75 -17.74 4.16
C ILE A 367 5.68 -18.80 3.96
N GLN A 368 5.72 -19.92 4.67
CA GLN A 368 4.75 -20.99 4.53
C GLN A 368 3.32 -20.52 4.84
N HIS A 369 3.14 -19.76 5.90
CA HIS A 369 1.84 -19.18 6.25
C HIS A 369 1.37 -18.17 5.19
N SER A 370 2.26 -17.39 4.58
CA SER A 370 1.90 -16.44 3.50
C SER A 370 1.41 -17.17 2.24
N LEU A 371 2.07 -18.25 1.86
CA LEU A 371 1.66 -19.09 0.73
C LEU A 371 0.31 -19.75 1.01
N SER A 372 0.16 -20.38 2.18
CA SER A 372 -1.09 -21.03 2.60
C SER A 372 -2.25 -20.05 2.74
N ALA A 373 -1.99 -18.81 3.19
CA ALA A 373 -2.98 -17.75 3.24
C ALA A 373 -3.47 -17.36 1.84
N HIS A 374 -2.55 -17.24 0.87
CA HIS A 374 -2.93 -16.92 -0.50
C HIS A 374 -3.73 -18.06 -1.17
N GLU A 375 -3.47 -19.30 -0.84
CA GLU A 375 -4.26 -20.44 -1.34
C GLU A 375 -5.74 -20.33 -0.99
N GLN A 376 -6.08 -19.73 0.18
CA GLN A 376 -7.48 -19.47 0.57
C GLN A 376 -8.13 -18.36 -0.29
N PHE A 377 -7.33 -17.63 -1.05
CA PHE A 377 -7.72 -16.52 -1.92
C PHE A 377 -7.07 -16.64 -3.30
N SER A 378 -6.91 -17.86 -3.80
CA SER A 378 -6.15 -18.19 -5.01
C SER A 378 -6.64 -17.52 -6.29
N ASP A 379 -7.86 -16.95 -6.28
CA ASP A 379 -8.40 -16.18 -7.40
C ASP A 379 -7.70 -14.83 -7.60
N PHE A 380 -7.05 -14.26 -6.57
CA PHE A 380 -6.29 -13.03 -6.73
C PHE A 380 -4.95 -13.30 -7.42
N TRP A 381 -4.53 -12.37 -8.27
CA TRP A 381 -3.22 -12.45 -8.92
C TRP A 381 -2.05 -12.26 -7.94
N ALA A 382 -2.24 -11.42 -6.91
CA ALA A 382 -1.29 -11.19 -5.83
C ALA A 382 -1.96 -10.57 -4.61
N ILE A 383 -1.41 -10.85 -3.43
CA ILE A 383 -1.85 -10.31 -2.14
C ILE A 383 -0.60 -9.90 -1.34
N ALA A 384 -0.64 -8.73 -0.73
CA ALA A 384 0.34 -8.30 0.26
C ALA A 384 -0.16 -8.69 1.66
N TRP A 385 0.64 -9.44 2.38
CA TRP A 385 0.40 -9.92 3.74
C TRP A 385 1.25 -9.14 4.72
N ASP A 386 0.63 -8.49 5.71
CA ASP A 386 1.31 -7.70 6.72
C ASP A 386 1.44 -8.51 8.01
N TRP A 387 2.67 -8.87 8.38
CA TRP A 387 3.04 -9.70 9.51
C TRP A 387 3.74 -8.91 10.60
N VAL A 388 3.56 -9.29 11.86
CA VAL A 388 4.43 -8.92 12.97
C VAL A 388 5.14 -10.18 13.46
N LEU A 389 6.47 -10.12 13.54
CA LEU A 389 7.26 -11.16 14.19
C LEU A 389 7.24 -10.93 15.69
N THR A 390 6.59 -11.85 16.42
CA THR A 390 6.41 -11.78 17.88
C THR A 390 7.28 -12.79 18.58
N PRO A 391 7.43 -12.73 19.92
CA PRO A 391 8.14 -13.77 20.68
C PRO A 391 7.55 -15.18 20.54
N SER A 392 6.28 -15.30 20.12
CA SER A 392 5.59 -16.57 19.90
C SER A 392 5.47 -16.97 18.43
N GLY A 393 6.19 -16.28 17.52
CA GLY A 393 6.17 -16.51 16.08
C GLY A 393 5.47 -15.42 15.28
N PRO A 394 5.35 -15.59 13.96
CA PRO A 394 4.73 -14.62 13.06
C PRO A 394 3.22 -14.56 13.26
N ILE A 395 2.68 -13.34 13.41
CA ILE A 395 1.23 -13.07 13.53
C ILE A 395 0.80 -12.20 12.36
N LEU A 396 -0.17 -12.66 11.58
CA LEU A 396 -0.73 -11.92 10.44
C LEU A 396 -1.71 -10.84 10.92
N LEU A 397 -1.54 -9.62 10.42
CA LEU A 397 -2.40 -8.47 10.70
C LEU A 397 -3.55 -8.34 9.69
N GLU A 398 -3.21 -8.43 8.40
CA GLU A 398 -4.15 -8.28 7.29
C GLU A 398 -3.55 -8.72 5.95
N GLY A 399 -4.43 -8.97 4.97
CA GLY A 399 -4.09 -9.19 3.56
C GLY A 399 -4.67 -8.10 2.68
N ASN A 400 -3.88 -7.56 1.76
CA ASN A 400 -4.24 -6.45 0.87
C ASN A 400 -4.08 -6.83 -0.60
N ASN A 401 -5.17 -6.85 -1.37
CA ASN A 401 -5.16 -7.10 -2.82
C ASN A 401 -4.98 -5.83 -3.67
N GLY A 402 -4.78 -4.68 -3.01
CA GLY A 402 -4.62 -3.35 -3.65
C GLY A 402 -3.37 -2.63 -3.19
N PHE A 403 -2.25 -3.34 -3.06
CA PHE A 403 -0.97 -2.79 -2.61
C PHE A 403 -0.35 -1.82 -3.63
N GLY A 404 0.60 -0.97 -3.18
CA GLY A 404 1.28 0.01 -4.03
C GLY A 404 2.22 -0.64 -5.06
N ALA A 405 2.42 0.03 -6.20
CA ALA A 405 3.24 -0.47 -7.30
C ALA A 405 4.74 -0.23 -7.11
N SER A 406 5.10 0.88 -6.44
CA SER A 406 6.49 1.37 -6.49
C SER A 406 7.48 0.39 -5.90
N LEU A 407 7.24 -0.03 -4.66
CA LEU A 407 8.20 -0.86 -3.93
C LEU A 407 8.40 -2.25 -4.54
N PRO A 408 7.35 -3.03 -4.84
CA PRO A 408 7.54 -4.31 -5.51
C PRO A 408 8.32 -4.20 -6.83
N GLN A 409 8.01 -3.21 -7.67
CA GLN A 409 8.69 -3.05 -8.95
C GLN A 409 10.13 -2.52 -8.83
N ILE A 410 10.47 -1.82 -7.76
CA ILE A 410 11.87 -1.48 -7.45
C ILE A 410 12.67 -2.75 -7.15
N LEU A 411 12.06 -3.71 -6.46
CA LEU A 411 12.72 -4.93 -6.00
C LEU A 411 12.77 -6.02 -7.08
N THR A 412 11.72 -6.15 -7.89
CA THR A 412 11.54 -7.30 -8.79
C THR A 412 11.52 -6.95 -10.28
N GLY A 413 11.56 -5.66 -10.64
CA GLY A 413 11.34 -5.23 -12.01
C GLY A 413 9.89 -4.86 -12.31
N GLY A 414 9.63 -4.44 -13.55
CA GLY A 414 8.29 -3.99 -13.95
C GLY A 414 7.26 -5.11 -14.00
N PHE A 415 6.06 -4.88 -13.50
CA PHE A 415 4.97 -5.87 -13.45
C PHE A 415 4.53 -6.41 -14.81
N LEU A 416 4.94 -5.77 -15.90
CA LEU A 416 4.59 -6.16 -17.27
C LEU A 416 5.82 -6.68 -18.05
N GLU A 417 6.95 -6.94 -17.40
CA GLU A 417 8.15 -7.48 -18.07
C GLU A 417 7.94 -8.90 -18.60
N GLU A 418 7.07 -9.68 -17.96
CA GLU A 418 6.77 -11.07 -18.33
C GLU A 418 5.70 -11.17 -19.44
N LEU A 419 5.19 -10.05 -20.01
CA LEU A 419 4.26 -10.02 -21.13
C LEU A 419 5.02 -9.89 -22.45
#